data_45782412e81a2312c334c097b4df4b47
#
_entry.id   45782412e81a2312c334c097b4df4b47
#
_cell.length_a   1.000
_cell.length_b   1.000
_cell.length_c   1.000
_cell.angle_alpha   90.00
_cell.angle_beta   90.00
_cell.angle_gamma   90.00
#
_symmetry.space_group_name_H-M   'P 1'
#
loop_
_entity.id
_entity.type
_entity.pdbx_description
1 polymer ?
#
loop_
_entity_poly.entity_id
_entity_poly.type
_entity_poly.pdbx_seq_one_letter_code
_entity_poly.pdbx_strand_id
1 'polypeptide(L)'
;MKILATDLDRTLLPNGSWQADPGAIDLFNELTERHGVLVVYVTGRNLQLSENAIKEYSIRYPHVLIGDVGTSIRKYEQGEWHAHDGWDAHVKQSSPRWDADAIRSAVTGINGLTEQEREHCGPFKQSYYVDHDRNEIILNMVDEQVKGRYDEVIVYSFDSQSGKGLLDFLPNSATKQTALEYIADEYGINKADVVFCGDSGNDVFPLTAGFSGVLVRNADEQLVANVKRASDANPEIRTYFAKGGFKDLNGYYTSGVIEGAYHYGLFYDDA
;
A
#
# COMPACT_ATOMS: atom_id res chain seq x y z
N MET A 1 -10.17 18.71 6.48
CA MET A 1 -9.26 17.68 7.00
C MET A 1 -8.62 17.00 5.79
N LYS A 2 -7.35 16.63 5.84
CA LYS A 2 -6.65 15.92 4.74
C LYS A 2 -6.11 14.60 5.26
N ILE A 3 -5.95 13.62 4.39
CA ILE A 3 -5.36 12.32 4.71
C ILE A 3 -3.92 12.25 4.20
N LEU A 4 -3.02 11.78 5.05
CA LEU A 4 -1.71 11.26 4.66
C LEU A 4 -1.75 9.73 4.76
N ALA A 5 -1.91 9.08 3.63
CA ALA A 5 -1.86 7.65 3.48
C ALA A 5 -0.46 7.23 3.02
N THR A 6 0.12 6.21 3.61
CA THR A 6 1.46 5.75 3.23
C THR A 6 1.56 4.24 3.35
N ASP A 7 2.22 3.62 2.37
CA ASP A 7 2.74 2.27 2.58
C ASP A 7 3.81 2.29 3.68
N LEU A 8 4.10 1.14 4.25
CA LEU A 8 5.09 0.98 5.31
C LEU A 8 6.46 0.58 4.76
N ASP A 9 6.56 -0.62 4.22
CA ASP A 9 7.85 -1.20 3.83
C ASP A 9 8.50 -0.42 2.71
N ARG A 10 9.77 0.01 2.92
CA ARG A 10 10.53 0.79 1.93
C ARG A 10 9.90 2.13 1.53
N THR A 11 8.72 2.48 2.10
CA THR A 11 8.05 3.77 1.88
C THR A 11 8.17 4.65 3.13
N LEU A 12 7.51 4.31 4.24
CA LEU A 12 7.70 5.02 5.51
C LEU A 12 8.84 4.43 6.31
N LEU A 13 9.00 3.09 6.30
CA LEU A 13 10.03 2.38 7.05
C LEU A 13 11.33 2.32 6.26
N PRO A 14 12.49 2.67 6.89
CA PRO A 14 13.80 2.60 6.26
C PRO A 14 14.38 1.18 6.30
N ASN A 15 13.63 0.20 5.83
CA ASN A 15 14.00 -1.22 5.85
C ASN A 15 14.49 -1.76 4.50
N GLY A 16 14.94 -0.89 3.61
CA GLY A 16 15.60 -1.25 2.36
C GLY A 16 17.12 -0.99 2.39
N SER A 17 17.75 -0.97 1.21
CA SER A 17 19.19 -0.86 1.06
C SER A 17 19.73 0.58 1.03
N TRP A 18 18.88 1.59 0.92
CA TRP A 18 19.26 2.99 0.86
C TRP A 18 19.48 3.57 2.26
N GLN A 19 20.37 4.57 2.35
CA GLN A 19 20.61 5.23 3.63
C GLN A 19 19.44 6.16 3.98
N ALA A 20 18.85 5.96 5.15
CA ALA A 20 17.85 6.86 5.71
C ALA A 20 18.49 8.12 6.31
N ASP A 21 17.75 9.22 6.30
CA ASP A 21 18.15 10.42 7.05
C ASP A 21 17.93 10.20 8.56
N PRO A 22 18.94 10.49 9.38
CA PRO A 22 18.78 10.45 10.83
C PRO A 22 17.66 11.40 11.29
N GLY A 23 16.77 10.91 12.16
CA GLY A 23 15.68 11.73 12.72
C GLY A 23 14.49 11.96 11.79
N ALA A 24 14.47 11.41 10.57
CA ALA A 24 13.34 11.57 9.64
C ALA A 24 12.02 11.05 10.22
N ILE A 25 12.06 9.94 10.97
CA ILE A 25 10.88 9.37 11.64
C ILE A 25 10.36 10.31 12.74
N ASP A 26 11.25 10.85 13.57
CA ASP A 26 10.88 11.80 14.62
C ASP A 26 10.23 13.05 14.00
N LEU A 27 10.83 13.56 12.91
CA LEU A 27 10.29 14.69 12.16
C LEU A 27 8.90 14.37 11.56
N PHE A 28 8.71 13.19 11.01
CA PHE A 28 7.40 12.73 10.50
C PHE A 28 6.35 12.69 11.62
N ASN A 29 6.70 12.12 12.78
CA ASN A 29 5.82 12.07 13.94
C ASN A 29 5.41 13.47 14.39
N GLU A 30 6.40 14.37 14.52
CA GLU A 30 6.19 15.77 14.91
C GLU A 30 5.29 16.52 13.90
N LEU A 31 5.62 16.44 12.60
CA LEU A 31 4.86 17.14 11.56
C LEU A 31 3.42 16.68 11.47
N THR A 32 3.19 15.35 11.53
CA THR A 32 1.83 14.81 11.47
C THR A 32 0.98 15.20 12.66
N GLU A 33 1.57 15.34 13.86
CA GLU A 33 0.89 15.84 15.05
C GLU A 33 0.64 17.34 14.94
N ARG A 34 1.66 18.13 14.62
CA ARG A 34 1.57 19.61 14.49
C ARG A 34 0.49 20.05 13.51
N HIS A 35 0.41 19.40 12.35
CA HIS A 35 -0.54 19.75 11.30
C HIS A 35 -1.90 19.03 11.42
N GLY A 36 -2.08 18.17 12.40
CA GLY A 36 -3.36 17.48 12.67
C GLY A 36 -3.87 16.70 11.46
N VAL A 37 -2.97 16.07 10.67
CA VAL A 37 -3.38 15.27 9.51
C VAL A 37 -3.89 13.89 9.96
N LEU A 38 -4.87 13.36 9.27
CA LEU A 38 -5.34 12.00 9.48
C LEU A 38 -4.33 11.04 8.82
N VAL A 39 -3.60 10.28 9.64
CA VAL A 39 -2.60 9.32 9.17
C VAL A 39 -3.22 7.96 8.95
N VAL A 40 -3.02 7.40 7.76
CA VAL A 40 -3.50 6.07 7.35
C VAL A 40 -2.31 5.24 6.88
N TYR A 41 -2.06 4.10 7.50
CA TYR A 41 -1.08 3.14 6.97
C TYR A 41 -1.79 2.16 6.04
N VAL A 42 -1.20 1.94 4.84
CA VAL A 42 -1.77 1.11 3.77
C VAL A 42 -0.73 0.08 3.33
N THR A 43 -0.75 -1.09 3.93
CA THR A 43 0.39 -2.02 3.86
C THR A 43 0.00 -3.45 3.49
N GLY A 44 0.96 -4.22 2.99
CA GLY A 44 0.85 -5.68 2.83
C GLY A 44 0.90 -6.44 4.15
N ARG A 45 1.39 -5.81 5.22
CA ARG A 45 1.50 -6.41 6.55
C ARG A 45 0.12 -6.64 7.18
N ASN A 46 -0.01 -7.72 7.94
CA ASN A 46 -1.14 -7.91 8.85
C ASN A 46 -0.98 -7.02 10.10
N LEU A 47 -1.98 -7.03 10.99
CA LEU A 47 -1.97 -6.22 12.21
C LEU A 47 -0.73 -6.47 13.07
N GLN A 48 -0.40 -7.73 13.33
CA GLN A 48 0.72 -8.08 14.24
C GLN A 48 2.06 -7.59 13.67
N LEU A 49 2.31 -7.79 12.37
CA LEU A 49 3.52 -7.31 11.70
C LEU A 49 3.58 -5.78 11.65
N SER A 50 2.43 -5.13 11.50
CA SER A 50 2.34 -3.66 11.52
C SER A 50 2.64 -3.11 12.92
N GLU A 51 2.08 -3.70 13.97
CA GLU A 51 2.40 -3.31 15.35
C GLU A 51 3.87 -3.49 15.71
N ASN A 52 4.46 -4.61 15.28
CA ASN A 52 5.88 -4.86 15.50
C ASN A 52 6.73 -3.76 14.85
N ALA A 53 6.41 -3.39 13.61
CA ALA A 53 7.10 -2.32 12.90
C ALA A 53 6.90 -0.94 13.56
N ILE A 54 5.69 -0.61 14.00
CA ILE A 54 5.40 0.64 14.72
C ILE A 54 6.30 0.77 15.94
N LYS A 55 6.45 -0.31 16.71
CA LYS A 55 7.29 -0.34 17.92
C LYS A 55 8.78 -0.32 17.59
N GLU A 56 9.21 -1.12 16.61
CA GLU A 56 10.62 -1.25 16.21
C GLU A 56 11.18 0.07 15.69
N TYR A 57 10.43 0.75 14.81
CA TYR A 57 10.87 2.01 14.19
C TYR A 57 10.44 3.25 14.96
N SER A 58 9.69 3.10 16.05
CA SER A 58 9.17 4.22 16.86
C SER A 58 8.33 5.21 16.02
N ILE A 59 7.64 4.73 14.99
CA ILE A 59 6.67 5.54 14.26
C ILE A 59 5.39 5.67 15.07
N ARG A 60 4.68 6.79 14.89
CA ARG A 60 3.39 7.00 15.58
C ARG A 60 2.36 5.95 15.18
N TYR A 61 1.40 5.66 16.06
CA TYR A 61 0.22 4.90 15.66
C TYR A 61 -0.61 5.70 14.66
N PRO A 62 -1.11 5.07 13.58
CA PRO A 62 -2.02 5.72 12.63
C PRO A 62 -3.41 5.85 13.22
N HIS A 63 -4.27 6.65 12.62
CA HIS A 63 -5.70 6.65 12.93
C HIS A 63 -6.40 5.42 12.34
N VAL A 64 -5.93 5.00 11.15
CA VAL A 64 -6.45 3.83 10.43
C VAL A 64 -5.29 3.00 9.90
N LEU A 65 -5.37 1.68 10.05
CA LEU A 65 -4.52 0.70 9.40
C LEU A 65 -5.34 -0.05 8.36
N ILE A 66 -4.98 0.10 7.10
CA ILE A 66 -5.40 -0.73 5.98
C ILE A 66 -4.30 -1.78 5.79
N GLY A 67 -4.54 -2.97 6.30
CA GLY A 67 -3.59 -4.08 6.30
C GLY A 67 -3.90 -5.12 5.22
N ASP A 68 -3.03 -6.15 5.14
CA ASP A 68 -3.22 -7.30 4.27
C ASP A 68 -3.52 -6.92 2.81
N VAL A 69 -2.78 -5.95 2.27
CA VAL A 69 -2.92 -5.39 0.90
C VAL A 69 -4.28 -4.73 0.63
N GLY A 70 -5.00 -4.32 1.69
CA GLY A 70 -6.32 -3.69 1.58
C GLY A 70 -7.48 -4.55 2.07
N THR A 71 -7.24 -5.82 2.41
CA THR A 71 -8.32 -6.74 2.79
C THR A 71 -8.75 -6.62 4.25
N SER A 72 -8.00 -5.88 5.08
CA SER A 72 -8.37 -5.59 6.47
C SER A 72 -8.30 -4.10 6.77
N ILE A 73 -9.28 -3.58 7.51
CA ILE A 73 -9.28 -2.21 8.01
C ILE A 73 -9.44 -2.23 9.53
N ARG A 74 -8.61 -1.45 10.21
CA ARG A 74 -8.68 -1.27 11.66
C ARG A 74 -8.50 0.20 12.03
N LYS A 75 -9.23 0.66 13.04
CA LYS A 75 -9.08 1.98 13.64
C LYS A 75 -8.29 1.86 14.94
N TYR A 76 -7.40 2.81 15.20
CA TYR A 76 -6.68 2.90 16.46
C TYR A 76 -7.27 4.04 17.30
N GLU A 77 -7.98 3.66 18.35
CA GLU A 77 -8.72 4.60 19.21
C GLU A 77 -8.46 4.25 20.68
N GLN A 78 -8.20 5.26 21.49
CA GLN A 78 -7.97 5.12 22.95
C GLN A 78 -6.87 4.11 23.33
N GLY A 79 -5.87 3.91 22.45
CA GLY A 79 -4.77 2.98 22.70
C GLY A 79 -5.03 1.54 22.24
N GLU A 80 -6.16 1.25 21.61
CA GLU A 80 -6.56 -0.08 21.18
C GLU A 80 -6.95 -0.13 19.70
N TRP A 81 -6.80 -1.32 19.10
CA TRP A 81 -7.21 -1.58 17.73
C TRP A 81 -8.64 -2.11 17.68
N HIS A 82 -9.46 -1.48 16.87
CA HIS A 82 -10.84 -1.91 16.59
C HIS A 82 -10.96 -2.31 15.13
N ALA A 83 -11.54 -3.50 14.87
CA ALA A 83 -11.87 -3.90 13.50
C ALA A 83 -12.94 -2.97 12.94
N HIS A 84 -12.88 -2.67 11.63
CA HIS A 84 -13.88 -1.84 10.98
C HIS A 84 -15.13 -2.68 10.66
N ASP A 85 -16.21 -2.46 11.38
CA ASP A 85 -17.42 -3.31 11.34
C ASP A 85 -18.07 -3.43 9.96
N GLY A 86 -17.98 -2.39 9.13
CA GLY A 86 -18.61 -2.35 7.81
C GLY A 86 -17.76 -2.93 6.68
N TRP A 87 -16.44 -3.08 6.86
CA TRP A 87 -15.54 -3.42 5.76
C TRP A 87 -15.78 -4.83 5.22
N ASP A 88 -15.81 -5.84 6.08
CA ASP A 88 -16.05 -7.23 5.68
C ASP A 88 -17.40 -7.41 4.96
N ALA A 89 -18.44 -6.72 5.45
CA ALA A 89 -19.75 -6.73 4.82
C ALA A 89 -19.73 -6.08 3.44
N HIS A 90 -19.02 -4.95 3.30
CA HIS A 90 -18.81 -4.26 2.03
C HIS A 90 -18.12 -5.16 1.01
N VAL A 91 -17.01 -5.82 1.40
CA VAL A 91 -16.27 -6.73 0.51
C VAL A 91 -17.13 -7.89 0.05
N LYS A 92 -17.83 -8.57 0.96
CA LYS A 92 -18.74 -9.70 0.62
C LYS A 92 -19.86 -9.29 -0.34
N GLN A 93 -20.41 -8.09 -0.16
CA GLN A 93 -21.46 -7.58 -1.02
C GLN A 93 -20.94 -7.17 -2.40
N SER A 94 -19.75 -6.58 -2.47
CA SER A 94 -19.17 -6.04 -3.69
C SER A 94 -18.41 -7.06 -4.52
N SER A 95 -17.95 -8.17 -3.92
CA SER A 95 -17.27 -9.29 -4.59
C SER A 95 -17.94 -10.62 -4.23
N PRO A 96 -19.21 -10.85 -4.66
CA PRO A 96 -19.99 -12.01 -4.23
C PRO A 96 -19.48 -13.35 -4.76
N ARG A 97 -18.63 -13.36 -5.81
CA ARG A 97 -18.02 -14.57 -6.36
C ARG A 97 -16.65 -14.89 -5.77
N TRP A 98 -16.16 -14.08 -4.84
CA TRP A 98 -14.88 -14.33 -4.19
C TRP A 98 -14.88 -15.66 -3.44
N ASP A 99 -13.93 -16.54 -3.80
CA ASP A 99 -13.76 -17.85 -3.17
C ASP A 99 -12.27 -18.22 -3.14
N ALA A 100 -11.63 -18.03 -1.99
CA ALA A 100 -10.20 -18.28 -1.80
C ALA A 100 -9.83 -19.76 -2.00
N ASP A 101 -10.71 -20.69 -1.59
CA ASP A 101 -10.45 -22.14 -1.73
C ASP A 101 -10.59 -22.59 -3.19
N ALA A 102 -11.54 -22.05 -3.93
CA ALA A 102 -11.69 -22.30 -5.34
C ALA A 102 -10.51 -21.73 -6.15
N ILE A 103 -10.03 -20.52 -5.82
CA ILE A 103 -8.82 -19.92 -6.41
C ILE A 103 -7.61 -20.81 -6.15
N ARG A 104 -7.38 -21.21 -4.88
CA ARG A 104 -6.29 -22.12 -4.49
C ARG A 104 -6.33 -23.41 -5.33
N SER A 105 -7.51 -24.00 -5.48
CA SER A 105 -7.69 -25.22 -6.27
C SER A 105 -7.38 -25.01 -7.75
N ALA A 106 -7.78 -23.87 -8.31
CA ALA A 106 -7.59 -23.53 -9.72
C ALA A 106 -6.12 -23.35 -10.10
N VAL A 107 -5.28 -22.80 -9.18
CA VAL A 107 -3.86 -22.54 -9.45
C VAL A 107 -2.93 -23.65 -8.94
N THR A 108 -3.49 -24.72 -8.35
CA THR A 108 -2.71 -25.85 -7.87
C THR A 108 -1.91 -26.50 -9.00
N GLY A 109 -0.63 -26.76 -8.76
CA GLY A 109 0.26 -27.42 -9.72
C GLY A 109 0.92 -26.50 -10.76
N ILE A 110 0.70 -25.19 -10.70
CA ILE A 110 1.45 -24.23 -11.51
C ILE A 110 2.91 -24.22 -11.03
N ASN A 111 3.83 -24.61 -11.92
CA ASN A 111 5.26 -24.69 -11.58
C ASN A 111 5.87 -23.30 -11.39
N GLY A 112 6.52 -23.06 -10.24
CA GLY A 112 7.08 -21.78 -9.83
C GLY A 112 6.13 -20.91 -9.01
N LEU A 113 4.93 -21.42 -8.68
CA LEU A 113 3.99 -20.81 -7.76
C LEU A 113 3.95 -21.67 -6.47
N THR A 114 4.25 -21.07 -5.32
CA THR A 114 4.25 -21.75 -4.02
C THR A 114 3.38 -20.97 -3.03
N GLU A 115 2.40 -21.63 -2.42
CA GLU A 115 1.53 -20.99 -1.41
C GLU A 115 2.38 -20.45 -0.24
N GLN A 116 2.05 -19.24 0.21
CA GLN A 116 2.66 -18.67 1.41
C GLN A 116 2.07 -19.29 2.67
N GLU A 117 2.74 -19.06 3.79
CA GLU A 117 2.32 -19.52 5.11
C GLU A 117 0.92 -18.98 5.45
N ARG A 118 0.14 -19.75 6.22
CA ARG A 118 -1.26 -19.41 6.55
C ARG A 118 -1.44 -18.03 7.18
N GLU A 119 -0.44 -17.54 7.88
CA GLU A 119 -0.46 -16.22 8.51
C GLU A 119 -0.44 -15.05 7.50
N HIS A 120 -0.04 -15.32 6.25
CA HIS A 120 -0.08 -14.37 5.13
C HIS A 120 -1.37 -14.46 4.32
N CYS A 121 -2.21 -15.45 4.60
CA CYS A 121 -3.50 -15.66 3.97
C CYS A 121 -4.65 -15.26 4.91
N GLY A 122 -5.82 -15.00 4.35
CA GLY A 122 -7.01 -14.62 5.12
C GLY A 122 -8.30 -14.90 4.36
N PRO A 123 -9.46 -14.55 4.91
CA PRO A 123 -10.75 -14.78 4.25
C PRO A 123 -10.88 -14.05 2.91
N PHE A 124 -10.15 -12.94 2.74
CA PHE A 124 -10.13 -12.12 1.54
C PHE A 124 -8.75 -12.02 0.90
N LYS A 125 -7.83 -12.91 1.25
CA LYS A 125 -6.48 -12.89 0.70
C LYS A 125 -5.93 -14.30 0.56
N GLN A 126 -5.42 -14.63 -0.63
CA GLN A 126 -4.68 -15.85 -0.89
C GLN A 126 -3.33 -15.49 -1.50
N SER A 127 -2.24 -15.88 -0.85
CA SER A 127 -0.89 -15.40 -1.16
C SER A 127 0.06 -16.52 -1.60
N TYR A 128 0.93 -16.19 -2.57
CA TYR A 128 1.92 -17.11 -3.11
C TYR A 128 3.29 -16.44 -3.25
N TYR A 129 4.33 -17.24 -3.13
CA TYR A 129 5.65 -16.92 -3.66
C TYR A 129 5.71 -17.28 -5.15
N VAL A 130 6.35 -16.42 -5.93
CA VAL A 130 6.54 -16.60 -7.37
C VAL A 130 8.04 -16.59 -7.70
N ASP A 131 8.47 -17.51 -8.56
CA ASP A 131 9.79 -17.44 -9.18
C ASP A 131 9.88 -16.15 -10.00
N HIS A 132 10.67 -15.18 -9.51
CA HIS A 132 10.75 -13.85 -10.10
C HIS A 132 11.25 -13.86 -11.54
N ASP A 133 12.22 -14.74 -11.87
CA ASP A 133 12.81 -14.83 -13.22
C ASP A 133 11.80 -15.34 -14.27
N ARG A 134 10.69 -15.93 -13.80
CA ARG A 134 9.62 -16.51 -14.63
C ARG A 134 8.26 -15.85 -14.38
N ASN A 135 8.24 -14.72 -13.68
CA ASN A 135 7.02 -14.08 -13.21
C ASN A 135 5.99 -13.85 -14.33
N GLU A 136 6.37 -13.30 -15.47
CA GLU A 136 5.46 -13.04 -16.59
C GLU A 136 4.76 -14.31 -17.10
N ILE A 137 5.50 -15.41 -17.21
CA ILE A 137 4.94 -16.71 -17.66
C ILE A 137 3.97 -17.24 -16.61
N ILE A 138 4.38 -17.20 -15.33
CA ILE A 138 3.54 -17.71 -14.22
C ILE A 138 2.28 -16.88 -14.07
N LEU A 139 2.38 -15.55 -14.15
CA LEU A 139 1.23 -14.65 -14.08
C LEU A 139 0.23 -14.91 -15.22
N ASN A 140 0.70 -15.14 -16.43
CA ASN A 140 -0.17 -15.50 -17.55
C ASN A 140 -0.87 -16.84 -17.31
N MET A 141 -0.16 -17.87 -16.82
CA MET A 141 -0.77 -19.16 -16.49
C MET A 141 -1.82 -19.04 -15.39
N VAL A 142 -1.55 -18.21 -14.37
CA VAL A 142 -2.49 -17.92 -13.29
C VAL A 142 -3.73 -17.20 -13.82
N ASP A 143 -3.54 -16.13 -14.61
CA ASP A 143 -4.64 -15.34 -15.19
C ASP A 143 -5.58 -16.23 -16.03
N GLU A 144 -5.04 -17.14 -16.84
CA GLU A 144 -5.84 -18.10 -17.61
C GLU A 144 -6.74 -19.00 -16.74
N GLN A 145 -6.32 -19.31 -15.52
CA GLN A 145 -7.10 -20.17 -14.61
C GLN A 145 -8.19 -19.42 -13.86
N VAL A 146 -8.02 -18.14 -13.54
CA VAL A 146 -8.91 -17.42 -12.60
C VAL A 146 -9.70 -16.28 -13.24
N LYS A 147 -9.20 -15.66 -14.30
CA LYS A 147 -9.74 -14.44 -14.91
C LYS A 147 -11.25 -14.43 -15.08
N GLY A 148 -11.88 -13.45 -14.40
CA GLY A 148 -13.32 -13.21 -14.48
C GLY A 148 -14.20 -14.28 -13.82
N ARG A 149 -13.60 -15.18 -13.03
CA ARG A 149 -14.35 -16.28 -12.38
C ARG A 149 -14.75 -15.95 -10.94
N TYR A 150 -13.90 -15.23 -10.20
CA TYR A 150 -14.01 -15.13 -8.73
C TYR A 150 -14.14 -13.71 -8.20
N ASP A 151 -14.42 -12.70 -9.03
CA ASP A 151 -14.35 -11.28 -8.67
C ASP A 151 -12.98 -10.92 -8.08
N GLU A 152 -11.94 -11.53 -8.60
CA GLU A 152 -10.56 -11.42 -8.15
C GLU A 152 -9.82 -10.27 -8.84
N VAL A 153 -8.80 -9.77 -8.14
CA VAL A 153 -7.68 -9.03 -8.71
C VAL A 153 -6.39 -9.70 -8.28
N ILE A 154 -5.42 -9.73 -9.19
CA ILE A 154 -4.08 -10.25 -8.95
C ILE A 154 -3.14 -9.07 -8.71
N VAL A 155 -2.45 -9.08 -7.58
CA VAL A 155 -1.45 -8.08 -7.22
C VAL A 155 -0.09 -8.76 -7.15
N TYR A 156 0.84 -8.28 -7.96
CA TYR A 156 2.22 -8.76 -7.94
C TYR A 156 3.16 -7.67 -7.42
N SER A 157 4.07 -8.06 -6.57
CA SER A 157 5.20 -7.24 -6.12
C SER A 157 6.47 -8.07 -5.99
N PHE A 158 7.62 -7.40 -5.95
CA PHE A 158 8.91 -8.05 -5.77
C PHE A 158 9.54 -7.65 -4.44
N ASP A 159 9.84 -8.65 -3.62
CA ASP A 159 10.61 -8.44 -2.40
C ASP A 159 12.10 -8.59 -2.70
N SER A 160 12.79 -7.46 -2.81
CA SER A 160 14.22 -7.43 -3.10
C SER A 160 15.10 -7.98 -1.97
N GLN A 161 14.60 -8.10 -0.75
CA GLN A 161 15.36 -8.66 0.37
C GLN A 161 15.39 -10.19 0.30
N SER A 162 14.25 -10.82 0.04
CA SER A 162 14.17 -12.28 -0.11
C SER A 162 14.46 -12.77 -1.53
N GLY A 163 14.46 -11.86 -2.53
CA GLY A 163 14.60 -12.19 -3.93
C GLY A 163 13.39 -12.93 -4.52
N LYS A 164 12.23 -12.88 -3.86
CA LYS A 164 11.03 -13.58 -4.28
C LYS A 164 9.99 -12.62 -4.86
N GLY A 165 9.27 -13.07 -5.87
CA GLY A 165 8.01 -12.46 -6.25
C GLY A 165 6.92 -12.82 -5.24
N LEU A 166 6.05 -11.86 -4.94
CA LEU A 166 4.87 -12.01 -4.09
C LEU A 166 3.64 -11.81 -4.96
N LEU A 167 2.73 -12.76 -4.91
CA LEU A 167 1.48 -12.75 -5.63
C LEU A 167 0.32 -12.87 -4.65
N ASP A 168 -0.55 -11.90 -4.66
CA ASP A 168 -1.76 -11.90 -3.85
C ASP A 168 -3.00 -11.94 -4.75
N PHE A 169 -3.91 -12.87 -4.48
CA PHE A 169 -5.28 -12.81 -4.95
C PHE A 169 -6.11 -12.11 -3.90
N LEU A 170 -6.86 -11.10 -4.33
CA LEU A 170 -7.73 -10.29 -3.48
C LEU A 170 -9.11 -10.19 -4.15
N PRO A 171 -10.21 -9.99 -3.40
CA PRO A 171 -11.43 -9.49 -3.99
C PRO A 171 -11.18 -8.18 -4.72
N ASN A 172 -11.74 -7.98 -5.89
CA ASN A 172 -11.56 -6.74 -6.65
C ASN A 172 -12.08 -5.49 -5.91
N SER A 173 -12.94 -5.68 -4.92
CA SER A 173 -13.42 -4.63 -4.00
C SER A 173 -12.53 -4.42 -2.77
N ALA A 174 -11.45 -5.18 -2.56
CA ALA A 174 -10.63 -5.14 -1.35
C ALA A 174 -9.13 -5.02 -1.68
N THR A 175 -8.75 -3.95 -2.35
CA THR A 175 -7.36 -3.58 -2.66
C THR A 175 -6.91 -2.41 -1.80
N LYS A 176 -5.60 -2.08 -1.79
CA LYS A 176 -5.09 -0.84 -1.17
C LYS A 176 -5.87 0.40 -1.65
N GLN A 177 -6.22 0.45 -2.95
CA GLN A 177 -6.98 1.54 -3.54
C GLN A 177 -8.40 1.61 -2.98
N THR A 178 -9.18 0.53 -3.13
CA THR A 178 -10.60 0.52 -2.78
C THR A 178 -10.82 0.68 -1.27
N ALA A 179 -9.92 0.13 -0.45
CA ALA A 179 -9.93 0.34 1.00
C ALA A 179 -9.64 1.81 1.38
N LEU A 180 -8.70 2.46 0.68
CA LEU A 180 -8.42 3.89 0.91
C LEU A 180 -9.56 4.77 0.42
N GLU A 181 -10.20 4.44 -0.71
CA GLU A 181 -11.42 5.10 -1.18
C GLU A 181 -12.54 4.99 -0.16
N TYR A 182 -12.78 3.80 0.38
CA TYR A 182 -13.79 3.56 1.40
C TYR A 182 -13.56 4.41 2.66
N ILE A 183 -12.33 4.52 3.12
CA ILE A 183 -11.97 5.38 4.26
C ILE A 183 -12.12 6.87 3.90
N ALA A 184 -11.68 7.31 2.72
CA ALA A 184 -11.85 8.69 2.29
C ALA A 184 -13.33 9.09 2.25
N ASP A 185 -14.20 8.23 1.71
CA ASP A 185 -15.64 8.44 1.63
C ASP A 185 -16.27 8.49 3.04
N GLU A 186 -15.86 7.61 3.96
CA GLU A 186 -16.36 7.62 5.35
C GLU A 186 -16.05 8.94 6.06
N TYR A 187 -14.87 9.51 5.81
CA TYR A 187 -14.47 10.81 6.38
C TYR A 187 -14.96 12.02 5.55
N GLY A 188 -15.64 11.79 4.43
CA GLY A 188 -16.12 12.86 3.55
C GLY A 188 -14.98 13.64 2.89
N ILE A 189 -13.86 12.99 2.60
CA ILE A 189 -12.63 13.59 2.05
C ILE A 189 -12.52 13.25 0.56
N ASN A 190 -12.35 14.27 -0.29
CA ASN A 190 -12.15 14.05 -1.72
C ASN A 190 -10.80 13.38 -2.00
N LYS A 191 -10.72 12.55 -3.05
CA LYS A 191 -9.47 11.90 -3.47
C LYS A 191 -8.30 12.87 -3.63
N ALA A 192 -8.55 14.06 -4.15
CA ALA A 192 -7.53 15.09 -4.32
C ALA A 192 -6.91 15.60 -3.01
N ASP A 193 -7.62 15.43 -1.87
CA ASP A 193 -7.17 15.81 -0.53
C ASP A 193 -6.56 14.62 0.24
N VAL A 194 -6.43 13.47 -0.42
CA VAL A 194 -5.71 12.30 0.07
C VAL A 194 -4.34 12.25 -0.60
N VAL A 195 -3.28 12.35 0.16
CA VAL A 195 -1.91 12.08 -0.32
C VAL A 195 -1.59 10.63 -0.04
N PHE A 196 -1.24 9.88 -1.10
CA PHE A 196 -0.82 8.48 -0.98
C PHE A 196 0.65 8.33 -1.36
N CYS A 197 1.45 7.75 -0.46
CA CYS A 197 2.88 7.49 -0.67
C CYS A 197 3.15 5.99 -0.84
N GLY A 198 3.96 5.63 -1.84
CA GLY A 198 4.32 4.25 -2.12
C GLY A 198 5.67 4.10 -2.82
N ASP A 199 6.13 2.84 -2.95
CA ASP A 199 7.43 2.50 -3.57
C ASP A 199 7.41 1.28 -4.48
N SER A 200 6.42 0.40 -4.39
CA SER A 200 6.46 -0.93 -5.06
C SER A 200 5.18 -1.29 -5.83
N GLY A 201 5.21 -2.41 -6.53
CA GLY A 201 4.17 -2.81 -7.48
C GLY A 201 2.74 -2.86 -6.91
N ASN A 202 2.57 -3.19 -5.63
CA ASN A 202 1.25 -3.21 -4.99
C ASN A 202 0.66 -1.81 -4.72
N ASP A 203 1.43 -0.74 -4.96
CA ASP A 203 0.99 0.66 -4.83
C ASP A 203 0.49 1.26 -6.15
N VAL A 204 0.62 0.54 -7.27
CA VAL A 204 0.24 1.07 -8.59
C VAL A 204 -1.22 1.51 -8.63
N PHE A 205 -2.12 0.73 -8.03
CA PHE A 205 -3.54 1.05 -8.03
C PHE A 205 -3.87 2.37 -7.33
N PRO A 206 -3.50 2.61 -6.05
CA PRO A 206 -3.78 3.90 -5.43
C PRO A 206 -3.02 5.06 -6.09
N LEU A 207 -1.79 4.85 -6.60
CA LEU A 207 -1.04 5.89 -7.30
C LEU A 207 -1.66 6.31 -8.63
N THR A 208 -2.52 5.48 -9.22
CA THR A 208 -3.19 5.76 -10.50
C THR A 208 -4.70 5.98 -10.38
N ALA A 209 -5.23 6.04 -9.15
CA ALA A 209 -6.67 6.17 -8.87
C ALA A 209 -7.18 7.62 -8.75
N GLY A 210 -6.32 8.61 -8.95
CA GLY A 210 -6.68 10.03 -8.81
C GLY A 210 -6.43 10.62 -7.40
N PHE A 211 -5.79 9.89 -6.51
CA PHE A 211 -5.20 10.46 -5.29
C PHE A 211 -4.01 11.36 -5.63
N SER A 212 -3.61 12.23 -4.71
CA SER A 212 -2.36 12.98 -4.81
C SER A 212 -1.19 12.04 -4.51
N GLY A 213 -0.63 11.40 -5.56
CA GLY A 213 0.37 10.34 -5.43
C GLY A 213 1.77 10.88 -5.09
N VAL A 214 2.51 10.13 -4.30
CA VAL A 214 3.94 10.35 -4.01
C VAL A 214 4.70 9.06 -4.23
N LEU A 215 5.71 9.08 -5.09
CA LEU A 215 6.71 8.03 -5.17
C LEU A 215 7.95 8.47 -4.41
N VAL A 216 8.32 7.71 -3.38
CA VAL A 216 9.58 7.96 -2.66
C VAL A 216 10.77 7.69 -3.59
N ARG A 217 11.92 8.30 -3.31
CA ARG A 217 13.08 8.27 -4.22
C ARG A 217 13.62 6.85 -4.50
N ASN A 218 13.41 5.93 -3.59
CA ASN A 218 13.78 4.51 -3.72
C ASN A 218 12.72 3.62 -4.36
N ALA A 219 11.68 4.21 -4.96
CA ALA A 219 10.63 3.44 -5.62
C ALA A 219 11.18 2.58 -6.78
N ASP A 220 10.56 1.42 -6.97
CA ASP A 220 10.95 0.47 -8.01
C ASP A 220 10.82 1.09 -9.41
N GLU A 221 11.84 0.89 -10.27
CA GLU A 221 11.89 1.47 -11.62
C GLU A 221 10.66 1.09 -12.46
N GLN A 222 10.17 -0.15 -12.32
CA GLN A 222 8.98 -0.61 -13.04
C GLN A 222 7.72 0.14 -12.58
N LEU A 223 7.56 0.38 -11.28
CA LEU A 223 6.45 1.18 -10.75
C LEU A 223 6.54 2.62 -11.26
N VAL A 224 7.73 3.24 -11.21
CA VAL A 224 7.98 4.59 -11.74
C VAL A 224 7.58 4.68 -13.22
N ALA A 225 7.95 3.70 -14.04
CA ALA A 225 7.62 3.65 -15.46
C ALA A 225 6.09 3.51 -15.69
N ASN A 226 5.44 2.65 -14.90
CA ASN A 226 3.99 2.44 -14.98
C ASN A 226 3.19 3.69 -14.61
N VAL A 227 3.57 4.35 -13.50
CA VAL A 227 2.89 5.58 -13.04
C VAL A 227 3.11 6.73 -14.01
N LYS A 228 4.32 6.91 -14.57
CA LYS A 228 4.59 7.90 -15.60
C LYS A 228 3.70 7.69 -16.82
N ARG A 229 3.63 6.46 -17.34
CA ARG A 229 2.78 6.10 -18.47
C ARG A 229 1.30 6.41 -18.20
N ALA A 230 0.82 6.09 -16.99
CA ALA A 230 -0.55 6.38 -16.57
C ALA A 230 -0.81 7.90 -16.51
N SER A 231 0.12 8.68 -15.94
CA SER A 231 0.03 10.15 -15.86
C SER A 231 0.07 10.81 -17.26
N ASP A 232 0.87 10.29 -18.17
CA ASP A 232 0.92 10.77 -19.56
C ASP A 232 -0.41 10.51 -20.30
N ALA A 233 -1.08 9.40 -20.00
CA ALA A 233 -2.36 9.02 -20.59
C ALA A 233 -3.56 9.72 -19.95
N ASN A 234 -3.47 10.08 -18.66
CA ASN A 234 -4.55 10.74 -17.92
C ASN A 234 -4.01 11.87 -17.02
N PRO A 235 -4.24 13.15 -17.39
CA PRO A 235 -3.78 14.30 -16.61
C PRO A 235 -4.37 14.44 -15.20
N GLU A 236 -5.43 13.70 -14.88
CA GLU A 236 -5.99 13.66 -13.51
C GLU A 236 -5.11 12.86 -12.53
N ILE A 237 -4.23 12.01 -13.06
CA ILE A 237 -3.25 11.28 -12.27
C ILE A 237 -2.09 12.22 -11.94
N ARG A 238 -2.04 12.68 -10.69
CA ARG A 238 -1.02 13.61 -10.21
C ARG A 238 -0.08 12.87 -9.28
N THR A 239 1.15 12.64 -9.72
CA THR A 239 2.16 11.97 -8.90
C THR A 239 3.42 12.81 -8.78
N TYR A 240 3.81 13.09 -7.56
CA TYR A 240 5.08 13.70 -7.20
C TYR A 240 6.15 12.61 -7.05
N PHE A 241 7.31 12.86 -7.64
CA PHE A 241 8.47 11.97 -7.53
C PHE A 241 9.47 12.64 -6.59
N ALA A 242 9.67 12.10 -5.40
CA ALA A 242 10.61 12.62 -4.43
C ALA A 242 12.03 12.59 -5.00
N LYS A 243 12.75 13.70 -4.89
CA LYS A 243 14.07 13.92 -5.51
C LYS A 243 15.17 14.05 -4.48
N GLY A 244 14.81 14.39 -3.26
CA GLY A 244 15.72 14.83 -2.22
C GLY A 244 16.19 16.26 -2.39
N GLY A 245 16.95 16.76 -1.40
CA GLY A 245 17.41 18.15 -1.35
C GLY A 245 16.38 19.12 -0.77
N PHE A 246 15.17 18.66 -0.46
CA PHE A 246 14.17 19.45 0.23
C PHE A 246 14.49 19.46 1.75
N LYS A 247 14.73 20.63 2.35
CA LYS A 247 15.07 20.77 3.77
C LYS A 247 16.22 19.83 4.21
N ASP A 248 17.21 19.66 3.36
CA ASP A 248 18.36 18.77 3.54
C ASP A 248 18.00 17.26 3.64
N LEU A 249 16.76 16.89 3.35
CA LEU A 249 16.30 15.49 3.29
C LEU A 249 16.69 14.84 1.97
N ASN A 250 17.04 13.54 2.01
CA ASN A 250 17.54 12.81 0.85
C ASN A 250 16.45 12.24 -0.09
N GLY A 251 15.17 12.28 0.33
CA GLY A 251 14.03 11.80 -0.43
C GLY A 251 13.76 10.29 -0.36
N TYR A 252 14.60 9.53 0.33
CA TYR A 252 14.38 8.09 0.55
C TYR A 252 13.44 7.87 1.74
N TYR A 253 12.59 6.85 1.63
CA TYR A 253 11.69 6.40 2.71
C TYR A 253 10.88 7.56 3.32
N THR A 254 10.89 7.67 4.65
CA THR A 254 10.22 8.73 5.41
C THR A 254 10.52 10.14 4.88
N SER A 255 11.76 10.38 4.45
CA SER A 255 12.16 11.68 3.88
C SER A 255 11.41 12.00 2.59
N GLY A 256 11.15 11.00 1.75
CA GLY A 256 10.33 11.15 0.54
C GLY A 256 8.85 11.36 0.86
N VAL A 257 8.34 10.70 1.90
CA VAL A 257 6.97 10.92 2.39
C VAL A 257 6.80 12.36 2.87
N ILE A 258 7.75 12.88 3.66
CA ILE A 258 7.74 14.27 4.15
C ILE A 258 7.80 15.25 2.97
N GLU A 259 8.73 15.05 2.03
CA GLU A 259 8.87 15.88 0.83
C GLU A 259 7.56 15.97 0.04
N GLY A 260 6.90 14.82 -0.19
CA GLY A 260 5.62 14.75 -0.87
C GLY A 260 4.47 15.40 -0.10
N ALA A 261 4.43 15.26 1.22
CA ALA A 261 3.43 15.89 2.07
C ALA A 261 3.54 17.43 2.03
N TYR A 262 4.75 17.98 2.00
CA TYR A 262 4.98 19.42 1.77
C TYR A 262 4.55 19.83 0.35
N HIS A 263 4.89 19.03 -0.68
CA HIS A 263 4.50 19.33 -2.06
C HIS A 263 2.99 19.51 -2.22
N TYR A 264 2.19 18.69 -1.55
CA TYR A 264 0.73 18.76 -1.59
C TYR A 264 0.10 19.62 -0.49
N GLY A 265 0.91 20.34 0.29
CA GLY A 265 0.45 21.27 1.33
C GLY A 265 -0.30 20.59 2.49
N LEU A 266 0.11 19.36 2.84
CA LEU A 266 -0.29 18.74 4.10
C LEU A 266 0.56 19.29 5.24
N PHE A 267 1.84 19.48 4.97
CA PHE A 267 2.78 20.16 5.84
C PHE A 267 3.11 21.52 5.23
N TYR A 268 3.33 22.51 6.08
CA TYR A 268 3.72 23.87 5.70
C TYR A 268 4.54 24.49 6.82
N ASP A 269 5.36 25.47 6.49
CA ASP A 269 6.08 26.25 7.49
C ASP A 269 5.17 27.34 8.04
N ASP A 270 5.25 27.62 9.33
CA ASP A 270 4.58 28.77 9.93
C ASP A 270 5.12 30.06 9.30
N ALA A 271 4.21 30.97 8.95
CA ALA A 271 4.53 32.22 8.29
C ALA A 271 5.27 33.21 9.23
#